data_25bbb10353ed047a7e63bd8de83eaae4
#
_entry.id   25bbb10353ed047a7e63bd8de83eaae4
#
_cell.length_a   1.000
_cell.length_b   1.000
_cell.length_c   1.000
_cell.angle_alpha   90.00
_cell.angle_beta   90.00
_cell.angle_gamma   90.00
#
_symmetry.space_group_name_H-M   'P 1'
#
loop_
_entity.id
_entity.type
_entity.pdbx_description
1 polymer ?
#
loop_
_entity_poly.entity_id
_entity_poly.type
_entity_poly.pdbx_seq_one_letter_code
_entity_poly.pdbx_strand_id
1 'polypeptide(L)'
;MSNNQEVLSRFKELVVDIPLEYLEIGEEIMDEARLSLGKALNDNIYISMVNHIYTAVVRAKDDILVKNALLWDIQRFYKEEYQIGKKALGIIEKKKGVLLPNDEAGFIALHIVNGQLDEDVHDMYEITKSCKKLKILCVMDSR
;
A
#
# COMPACT_ATOMS: atom_id res chain seq x y z
N MET A 1 12.96 -20.34 8.25
CA MET A 1 12.27 -20.73 9.46
C MET A 1 12.19 -19.62 10.47
N SER A 2 13.35 -19.06 10.86
CA SER A 2 13.31 -17.94 11.79
C SER A 2 12.56 -16.75 11.19
N ASN A 3 12.52 -16.67 9.88
CA ASN A 3 11.83 -15.56 9.22
C ASN A 3 10.34 -15.55 9.50
N ASN A 4 9.75 -16.74 9.60
CA ASN A 4 8.31 -16.81 9.85
C ASN A 4 7.96 -16.27 11.22
N GLN A 5 8.79 -16.54 12.20
CA GLN A 5 8.54 -16.04 13.53
C GLN A 5 8.73 -14.53 13.61
N GLU A 6 9.73 -14.02 12.90
CA GLU A 6 9.93 -12.58 12.86
C GLU A 6 8.75 -11.87 12.21
N VAL A 7 8.25 -12.43 11.12
CA VAL A 7 7.09 -11.85 10.45
C VAL A 7 5.88 -11.87 11.36
N LEU A 8 5.67 -12.98 12.04
CA LEU A 8 4.54 -13.10 12.95
C LEU A 8 4.66 -12.14 14.13
N SER A 9 5.88 -11.96 14.65
CA SER A 9 6.10 -11.01 15.72
C SER A 9 5.77 -9.60 15.29
N ARG A 10 6.26 -9.22 14.11
CA ARG A 10 5.97 -7.90 13.59
C ARG A 10 4.48 -7.72 13.33
N PHE A 11 3.85 -8.75 12.81
CA PHE A 11 2.43 -8.69 12.56
C PHE A 11 1.66 -8.47 13.85
N LYS A 12 2.04 -9.20 14.90
CA LYS A 12 1.38 -9.03 16.19
C LYS A 12 1.58 -7.64 16.75
N GLU A 13 2.79 -7.11 16.61
CA GLU A 13 3.05 -5.76 17.09
C GLU A 13 2.20 -4.73 16.36
N LEU A 14 2.11 -4.86 15.04
CA LEU A 14 1.31 -3.93 14.25
C LEU A 14 -0.17 -4.05 14.60
N VAL A 15 -0.65 -5.28 14.75
CA VAL A 15 -2.06 -5.51 15.03
C VAL A 15 -2.42 -5.00 16.40
N VAL A 16 -1.51 -5.10 17.36
CA VAL A 16 -1.78 -4.60 18.71
C VAL A 16 -1.95 -3.09 18.70
N ASP A 17 -1.16 -2.40 17.89
CA ASP A 17 -1.19 -0.95 17.86
C ASP A 17 -2.24 -0.38 16.92
N ILE A 18 -2.73 -1.17 15.99
CA ILE A 18 -3.65 -0.69 14.97
C ILE A 18 -5.06 -1.15 15.29
N PRO A 19 -6.02 -0.22 15.36
CA PRO A 19 -7.41 -0.60 15.62
C PRO A 19 -7.96 -1.56 14.56
N LEU A 20 -8.86 -2.42 15.01
CA LEU A 20 -9.44 -3.44 14.12
C LEU A 20 -10.09 -2.85 12.87
N GLU A 21 -10.64 -1.66 12.99
CA GLU A 21 -11.30 -1.02 11.86
C GLU A 21 -10.37 -0.85 10.67
N TYR A 22 -9.10 -0.57 10.95
CA TYR A 22 -8.12 -0.40 9.87
C TYR A 22 -7.79 -1.72 9.20
N LEU A 23 -7.83 -2.80 9.95
CA LEU A 23 -7.64 -4.12 9.36
C LEU A 23 -8.77 -4.44 8.39
N GLU A 24 -9.98 -4.08 8.77
CA GLU A 24 -11.14 -4.28 7.90
C GLU A 24 -11.04 -3.42 6.65
N ILE A 25 -10.60 -2.18 6.81
CA ILE A 25 -10.38 -1.30 5.66
C ILE A 25 -9.37 -1.93 4.71
N GLY A 26 -8.28 -2.45 5.27
CA GLY A 26 -7.27 -3.10 4.45
C GLY A 26 -7.79 -4.28 3.67
N GLU A 27 -8.65 -5.08 4.29
CA GLU A 27 -9.23 -6.23 3.62
C GLU A 27 -10.13 -5.79 2.47
N GLU A 28 -10.93 -4.75 2.67
CA GLU A 28 -11.75 -4.24 1.60
C GLU A 28 -10.92 -3.75 0.43
N ILE A 29 -9.83 -3.06 0.73
CA ILE A 29 -8.96 -2.54 -0.31
C ILE A 29 -8.29 -3.69 -1.07
N MET A 30 -7.83 -4.71 -0.35
CA MET A 30 -7.23 -5.88 -1.00
C MET A 30 -8.22 -6.58 -1.90
N ASP A 31 -9.46 -6.75 -1.43
CA ASP A 31 -10.49 -7.38 -2.24
C ASP A 31 -10.78 -6.57 -3.49
N GLU A 32 -10.90 -5.26 -3.33
CA GLU A 32 -11.14 -4.38 -4.47
C GLU A 32 -10.00 -4.48 -5.48
N ALA A 33 -8.77 -4.52 -4.99
CA ALA A 33 -7.61 -4.61 -5.86
C ALA A 33 -7.60 -5.93 -6.63
N ARG A 34 -7.89 -7.04 -5.95
CA ARG A 34 -7.93 -8.33 -6.61
C ARG A 34 -9.00 -8.40 -7.67
N LEU A 35 -10.17 -7.84 -7.38
CA LEU A 35 -11.26 -7.83 -8.34
C LEU A 35 -10.95 -6.94 -9.53
N SER A 36 -10.43 -5.75 -9.28
CA SER A 36 -10.16 -4.80 -10.34
C SER A 36 -9.04 -5.25 -11.25
N LEU A 37 -7.99 -5.83 -10.68
CA LEU A 37 -6.83 -6.23 -11.45
C LEU A 37 -6.95 -7.65 -12.00
N GLY A 38 -7.85 -8.46 -11.42
CA GLY A 38 -7.96 -9.86 -11.82
C GLY A 38 -6.72 -10.66 -11.51
N LYS A 39 -5.98 -10.27 -10.48
CA LYS A 39 -4.75 -10.92 -10.09
C LYS A 39 -4.72 -11.16 -8.60
N ALA A 40 -3.95 -12.16 -8.19
CA ALA A 40 -3.68 -12.35 -6.78
C ALA A 40 -2.62 -11.32 -6.35
N LEU A 41 -2.71 -10.90 -5.11
CA LEU A 41 -1.75 -9.98 -4.54
C LEU A 41 -1.05 -10.65 -3.38
N ASN A 42 0.22 -10.31 -3.20
CA ASN A 42 0.99 -10.85 -2.10
C ASN A 42 0.45 -10.29 -0.78
N ASP A 43 0.19 -11.19 0.17
CA ASP A 43 -0.39 -10.78 1.45
C ASP A 43 0.55 -9.91 2.26
N ASN A 44 1.84 -9.92 1.95
CA ASN A 44 2.80 -9.11 2.70
C ASN A 44 2.50 -7.63 2.61
N ILE A 45 1.87 -7.18 1.52
CA ILE A 45 1.57 -5.75 1.41
C ILE A 45 0.42 -5.33 2.31
N TYR A 46 -0.39 -6.31 2.74
CA TYR A 46 -1.54 -5.99 3.59
C TYR A 46 -1.11 -5.26 4.86
N ILE A 47 -0.12 -5.79 5.53
CA ILE A 47 0.33 -5.22 6.80
C ILE A 47 0.93 -3.83 6.61
N SER A 48 1.80 -3.69 5.62
CA SER A 48 2.44 -2.39 5.39
C SER A 48 1.43 -1.36 4.92
N MET A 49 0.47 -1.77 4.09
CA MET A 49 -0.57 -0.86 3.61
C MET A 49 -1.47 -0.40 4.74
N VAL A 50 -1.89 -1.33 5.59
CA VAL A 50 -2.75 -0.99 6.73
C VAL A 50 -2.02 -0.04 7.66
N ASN A 51 -0.75 -0.31 7.94
CA ASN A 51 0.05 0.55 8.77
C ASN A 51 0.16 1.96 8.17
N HIS A 52 0.36 2.03 6.87
CA HIS A 52 0.44 3.31 6.18
C HIS A 52 -0.86 4.08 6.30
N ILE A 53 -1.98 3.40 6.08
CA ILE A 53 -3.29 4.03 6.16
C ILE A 53 -3.56 4.56 7.56
N TYR A 54 -3.27 3.75 8.56
CA TYR A 54 -3.47 4.17 9.94
C TYR A 54 -2.64 5.42 10.25
N THR A 55 -1.38 5.40 9.86
CA THR A 55 -0.50 6.53 10.09
C THR A 55 -0.98 7.77 9.35
N ALA A 56 -1.44 7.58 8.12
CA ALA A 56 -1.92 8.69 7.31
C ALA A 56 -3.16 9.34 7.93
N VAL A 57 -4.07 8.53 8.45
CA VAL A 57 -5.27 9.06 9.10
C VAL A 57 -4.91 9.81 10.36
N VAL A 58 -4.00 9.26 11.15
CA VAL A 58 -3.55 9.94 12.37
C VAL A 58 -2.93 11.28 12.05
N ARG A 59 -2.07 11.31 11.02
CA ARG A 59 -1.45 12.58 10.62
C ARG A 59 -2.47 13.57 10.10
N ALA A 60 -3.43 13.08 9.32
CA ALA A 60 -4.44 13.98 8.75
C ALA A 60 -5.27 14.63 9.84
N LYS A 61 -5.53 13.93 10.93
CA LYS A 61 -6.27 14.51 12.05
C LYS A 61 -5.49 15.63 12.70
N ASP A 62 -4.18 15.63 12.57
CA ASP A 62 -3.32 16.70 13.08
C ASP A 62 -2.96 17.69 11.97
N ASP A 63 -3.69 17.65 10.85
CA ASP A 63 -3.44 18.53 9.70
C ASP A 63 -2.06 18.34 9.09
N ILE A 64 -1.49 17.18 9.25
CA ILE A 64 -0.20 16.86 8.66
C ILE A 64 -0.46 16.01 7.43
N LEU A 65 -0.26 16.60 6.26
CA LEU A 65 -0.47 15.90 5.00
C LEU A 65 0.86 15.69 4.31
N VAL A 66 1.11 14.47 3.87
CA VAL A 66 2.36 14.11 3.22
C VAL A 66 2.16 14.14 1.73
N LYS A 67 3.09 14.78 1.03
CA LYS A 67 3.03 14.85 -0.42
C LYS A 67 3.76 13.68 -1.04
N ASN A 68 3.26 13.25 -2.18
CA ASN A 68 3.86 12.15 -2.92
C ASN A 68 4.58 12.72 -4.13
N ALA A 69 5.90 12.70 -4.08
CA ALA A 69 6.71 13.27 -5.14
C ALA A 69 6.55 12.55 -6.47
N LEU A 70 6.08 11.30 -6.41
CA LEU A 70 5.92 10.48 -7.61
C LEU A 70 4.47 10.41 -8.08
N LEU A 71 3.61 11.27 -7.56
CA LEU A 71 2.18 11.19 -7.87
C LEU A 71 1.92 11.23 -9.37
N TRP A 72 2.58 12.14 -10.08
CA TRP A 72 2.42 12.25 -11.53
C TRP A 72 2.77 10.96 -12.24
N ASP A 73 3.90 10.37 -11.85
CA ASP A 73 4.37 9.13 -12.48
C ASP A 73 3.43 7.99 -12.17
N ILE A 74 2.92 7.94 -10.96
CA ILE A 74 2.01 6.88 -10.56
C ILE A 74 0.71 6.98 -11.36
N GLN A 75 0.17 8.17 -11.48
CA GLN A 75 -1.04 8.39 -12.25
C GLN A 75 -0.85 8.00 -13.71
N ARG A 76 0.35 8.19 -14.22
CA ARG A 76 0.65 7.97 -15.62
C ARG A 76 0.94 6.51 -15.92
N PHE A 77 1.76 5.88 -15.08
CA PHE A 77 2.24 4.53 -15.35
C PHE A 77 1.43 3.44 -14.67
N TYR A 78 0.76 3.77 -13.57
CA TYR A 78 0.01 2.79 -12.80
C TYR A 78 -1.43 3.26 -12.64
N LYS A 79 -2.08 3.46 -13.79
CA LYS A 79 -3.43 4.04 -13.79
C LYS A 79 -4.44 3.19 -13.04
N GLU A 80 -4.38 1.88 -13.25
CA GLU A 80 -5.34 0.99 -12.60
C GLU A 80 -5.12 0.95 -11.10
N GLU A 81 -3.86 0.85 -10.71
CA GLU A 81 -3.53 0.82 -9.29
C GLU A 81 -3.88 2.16 -8.63
N TYR A 82 -3.68 3.25 -9.36
CA TYR A 82 -4.05 4.54 -8.82
C TYR A 82 -5.55 4.67 -8.63
N GLN A 83 -6.34 4.14 -9.55
CA GLN A 83 -7.79 4.17 -9.40
C GLN A 83 -8.23 3.36 -8.19
N ILE A 84 -7.56 2.25 -7.93
CA ILE A 84 -7.82 1.47 -6.73
C ILE A 84 -7.48 2.30 -5.50
N GLY A 85 -6.37 3.02 -5.55
CA GLY A 85 -6.01 3.93 -4.47
C GLY A 85 -7.07 4.98 -4.23
N LYS A 86 -7.66 5.52 -5.28
CA LYS A 86 -8.73 6.49 -5.15
C LYS A 86 -9.96 5.88 -4.48
N LYS A 87 -10.30 4.67 -4.89
CA LYS A 87 -11.41 3.96 -4.24
C LYS A 87 -11.11 3.71 -2.77
N ALA A 88 -9.85 3.42 -2.47
CA ALA A 88 -9.44 3.22 -1.08
C ALA A 88 -9.67 4.47 -0.25
N LEU A 89 -9.40 5.64 -0.81
CA LEU A 89 -9.67 6.89 -0.10
C LEU A 89 -11.14 7.03 0.23
N GLY A 90 -12.00 6.60 -0.68
CA GLY A 90 -13.45 6.63 -0.43
C GLY A 90 -13.85 5.68 0.69
N ILE A 91 -13.24 4.50 0.73
CA ILE A 91 -13.51 3.54 1.80
C ILE A 91 -13.08 4.13 3.15
N ILE A 92 -11.92 4.75 3.19
CA ILE A 92 -11.39 5.36 4.41
C ILE A 92 -12.29 6.49 4.87
N GLU A 93 -12.70 7.34 3.94
CA GLU A 93 -13.57 8.45 4.29
C GLU A 93 -14.89 7.95 4.86
N LYS A 94 -15.43 6.93 4.25
CA LYS A 94 -16.71 6.37 4.69
C LYS A 94 -16.61 5.78 6.10
N LYS A 95 -15.52 5.10 6.39
CA LYS A 95 -15.38 4.42 7.66
C LYS A 95 -14.81 5.28 8.77
N LYS A 96 -13.92 6.19 8.44
CA LYS A 96 -13.23 7.00 9.44
C LYS A 96 -13.62 8.48 9.40
N GLY A 97 -14.35 8.90 8.37
CA GLY A 97 -14.75 10.29 8.26
C GLY A 97 -13.60 11.24 7.94
N VAL A 98 -12.51 10.72 7.41
CA VAL A 98 -11.33 11.51 7.10
C VAL A 98 -11.09 11.48 5.59
N LEU A 99 -11.00 12.65 4.98
CA LEU A 99 -10.73 12.76 3.56
C LEU A 99 -9.24 12.96 3.35
N LEU A 100 -8.60 11.97 2.75
CA LEU A 100 -7.17 12.02 2.49
C LEU A 100 -6.92 12.58 1.09
N PRO A 101 -5.76 13.22 0.87
CA PRO A 101 -5.45 13.79 -0.44
C PRO A 101 -5.07 12.71 -1.45
N ASN A 102 -5.07 13.09 -2.73
CA ASN A 102 -4.72 12.17 -3.79
C ASN A 102 -3.31 11.61 -3.66
N ASP A 103 -2.44 12.34 -2.96
CA ASP A 103 -1.10 11.84 -2.69
C ASP A 103 -1.14 10.49 -1.97
N GLU A 104 -2.11 10.32 -1.09
CA GLU A 104 -2.24 9.05 -0.38
C GLU A 104 -2.76 7.94 -1.29
N ALA A 105 -3.60 8.28 -2.26
CA ALA A 105 -4.01 7.29 -3.24
C ALA A 105 -2.78 6.78 -4.00
N GLY A 106 -1.83 7.67 -4.26
CA GLY A 106 -0.59 7.25 -4.89
C GLY A 106 0.23 6.31 -4.04
N PHE A 107 0.32 6.57 -2.74
CA PHE A 107 1.04 5.66 -1.85
C PHE A 107 0.37 4.30 -1.78
N ILE A 108 -0.96 4.27 -1.72
CA ILE A 108 -1.69 3.00 -1.72
C ILE A 108 -1.45 2.26 -3.04
N ALA A 109 -1.46 2.99 -4.14
CA ALA A 109 -1.19 2.39 -5.44
C ALA A 109 0.18 1.72 -5.48
N LEU A 110 1.18 2.35 -4.87
CA LEU A 110 2.52 1.76 -4.84
C LEU A 110 2.56 0.47 -4.03
N HIS A 111 1.82 0.40 -2.94
CA HIS A 111 1.72 -0.85 -2.19
C HIS A 111 1.13 -1.95 -3.05
N ILE A 112 0.11 -1.61 -3.83
CA ILE A 112 -0.53 -2.59 -4.70
C ILE A 112 0.43 -3.05 -5.80
N VAL A 113 1.18 -2.12 -6.39
CA VAL A 113 2.18 -2.47 -7.39
C VAL A 113 3.22 -3.42 -6.79
N ASN A 114 3.67 -3.13 -5.59
CA ASN A 114 4.64 -3.99 -4.92
C ASN A 114 4.08 -5.40 -4.69
N GLY A 115 2.79 -5.50 -4.39
CA GLY A 115 2.17 -6.79 -4.20
C GLY A 115 2.14 -7.62 -5.46
N GLN A 116 1.97 -6.97 -6.60
CA GLN A 116 2.00 -7.67 -7.88
C GLN A 116 3.40 -8.15 -8.23
N LEU A 117 4.38 -7.30 -7.99
CA LEU A 117 5.76 -7.65 -8.30
C LEU A 117 6.25 -8.82 -7.48
N ASP A 118 5.80 -8.90 -6.23
CA ASP A 118 6.23 -9.98 -5.34
C ASP A 118 5.78 -11.34 -5.82
N GLU A 119 4.73 -11.41 -6.61
CA GLU A 119 4.23 -12.69 -7.09
C GLU A 119 5.13 -13.30 -8.15
N ASP A 120 5.84 -12.46 -8.88
CA ASP A 120 6.70 -12.92 -9.96
C ASP A 120 8.15 -12.82 -9.54
N VAL A 121 8.51 -13.59 -8.53
CA VAL A 121 9.84 -13.53 -7.94
C VAL A 121 10.93 -13.75 -8.97
N HIS A 122 10.72 -14.71 -9.86
CA HIS A 122 11.74 -15.03 -10.86
C HIS A 122 11.92 -13.91 -11.86
N ASP A 123 10.82 -13.32 -12.27
CA ASP A 123 10.86 -12.22 -13.21
C ASP A 123 11.41 -10.97 -12.55
N MET A 124 11.22 -10.83 -11.26
CA MET A 124 11.72 -9.68 -10.55
C MET A 124 13.21 -9.52 -10.61
N TYR A 125 13.93 -10.63 -10.60
CA TYR A 125 15.37 -10.56 -10.66
C TYR A 125 15.84 -9.84 -11.89
N GLU A 126 15.28 -10.20 -13.03
CA GLU A 126 15.67 -9.57 -14.28
C GLU A 126 15.17 -8.16 -14.39
N ILE A 127 13.96 -7.94 -13.94
CA ILE A 127 13.39 -6.61 -13.96
C ILE A 127 14.18 -5.66 -13.07
N THR A 128 14.61 -6.15 -11.92
CA THR A 128 15.37 -5.34 -10.98
C THR A 128 16.68 -4.86 -11.59
N LYS A 129 17.30 -5.69 -12.39
CA LYS A 129 18.59 -5.33 -12.99
C LYS A 129 18.42 -4.24 -14.03
N SER A 130 17.31 -4.24 -14.74
CA SER A 130 17.15 -3.35 -15.89
C SER A 130 16.16 -2.23 -15.66
N CYS A 131 15.33 -2.33 -14.64
CA CYS A 131 14.23 -1.39 -14.48
C CYS A 131 14.50 -0.38 -13.38
N LYS A 132 14.64 0.86 -13.78
CA LYS A 132 14.90 1.94 -12.84
C LYS A 132 13.70 2.25 -11.96
N LYS A 133 12.52 1.85 -12.39
CA LYS A 133 11.34 2.04 -11.56
C LYS A 133 11.46 1.34 -10.23
N LEU A 134 11.98 0.11 -10.25
CA LEU A 134 12.15 -0.63 -9.01
C LEU A 134 13.12 0.05 -8.08
N LYS A 135 14.14 0.67 -8.65
CA LYS A 135 15.06 1.45 -7.83
C LYS A 135 14.35 2.59 -7.14
N ILE A 136 13.46 3.26 -7.84
CA ILE A 136 12.70 4.36 -7.25
C ILE A 136 11.84 3.85 -6.12
N LEU A 137 11.17 2.71 -6.31
CA LEU A 137 10.35 2.13 -5.27
C LEU A 137 11.18 1.75 -4.06
N CYS A 138 12.36 1.18 -4.30
CA CYS A 138 13.24 0.82 -3.20
C CYS A 138 13.69 2.04 -2.41
N VAL A 139 13.98 3.14 -3.10
CA VAL A 139 14.37 4.36 -2.42
C VAL A 139 13.23 4.85 -1.52
N MET A 140 12.01 4.76 -1.99
CA MET A 140 10.87 5.14 -1.17
C MET A 140 10.71 4.23 0.03
N ASP A 141 10.93 2.95 -0.17
CA ASP A 141 10.79 1.99 0.92
C ASP A 141 11.85 2.17 1.99
N SER A 142 13.02 2.63 1.61
CA SER A 142 14.11 2.76 2.57
C SER A 142 13.90 3.96 3.48
N ARG A 143 12.88 4.72 3.26
CA ARG A 143 12.51 5.79 4.15
C ARG A 143 11.66 5.29 5.26
#